data_5f64b65ce9d6e779ac812b0bd1a00d33
#
_entry.id   5f64b65ce9d6e779ac812b0bd1a00d33
#
_cell.length_a   1.000
_cell.length_b   1.000
_cell.length_c   1.000
_cell.angle_alpha   90.00
_cell.angle_beta   90.00
_cell.angle_gamma   90.00
#
_symmetry.space_group_name_H-M   'P 1'
#
loop_
_entity.id
_entity.type
_entity.pdbx_description
1 polymer ?
#
loop_
_entity_poly.entity_id
_entity_poly.type
_entity_poly.pdbx_seq_one_letter_code
_entity_poly.pdbx_strand_id
1 'polypeptide(L)'
;SGIHHRFEFLSAPNLHWPDTIFSFDHGTGILYTCDAFGLHYCSDDVFDADPGAIAPDFRFYYDCLMGPNARSVLQALKRMDGLPEINTIAVGHGPLLRHHLSHWISDYREWSGQRSKGESYAAVCYLSQYGFSDRISQAIAHGIGKADAQVQLVDLRATDPQELTALIGDAKA
;
A
#
# COMPACT_ATOMS: atom_id res chain seq x y z
N SER A 1 -22.27 -13.59 -23.61
CA SER A 1 -21.12 -14.07 -22.81
C SER A 1 -20.95 -13.13 -21.64
N GLY A 2 -21.13 -13.63 -20.41
CA GLY A 2 -20.97 -12.84 -19.22
C GLY A 2 -19.48 -12.61 -18.88
N ILE A 3 -19.16 -11.54 -18.19
CA ILE A 3 -17.83 -11.32 -17.61
C ILE A 3 -17.66 -12.35 -16.48
N HIS A 4 -16.58 -13.15 -16.55
CA HIS A 4 -16.22 -14.05 -15.47
C HIS A 4 -15.28 -13.32 -14.51
N HIS A 5 -15.74 -13.00 -13.31
CA HIS A 5 -14.93 -12.41 -12.26
C HIS A 5 -14.02 -13.46 -11.63
N ARG A 6 -12.74 -13.16 -11.56
CA ARG A 6 -11.73 -13.92 -10.83
C ARG A 6 -10.87 -12.94 -10.04
N PHE A 7 -10.92 -13.05 -8.74
CA PHE A 7 -10.17 -12.16 -7.86
C PHE A 7 -8.83 -12.76 -7.47
N GLU A 8 -7.81 -11.91 -7.49
CA GLU A 8 -6.51 -12.15 -6.91
C GLU A 8 -6.31 -11.16 -5.77
N PHE A 9 -5.79 -11.65 -4.64
CA PHE A 9 -5.60 -10.84 -3.44
C PHE A 9 -4.11 -10.60 -3.21
N LEU A 10 -3.73 -9.33 -3.03
CA LEU A 10 -2.38 -8.91 -2.74
C LEU A 10 -2.32 -8.38 -1.32
N SER A 11 -1.40 -8.90 -0.52
CA SER A 11 -1.13 -8.36 0.82
C SER A 11 -0.55 -6.94 0.69
N ALA A 12 -1.15 -5.99 1.38
CA ALA A 12 -0.74 -4.58 1.39
C ALA A 12 -0.76 -4.01 2.82
N PRO A 13 -0.08 -4.66 3.79
CA PRO A 13 -0.16 -4.29 5.20
C PRO A 13 0.31 -2.86 5.42
N ASN A 14 -0.32 -2.19 6.38
CA ASN A 14 -0.06 -0.79 6.76
C ASN A 14 -0.39 0.26 5.67
N LEU A 15 -1.29 -0.05 4.74
CA LEU A 15 -1.78 0.90 3.73
C LEU A 15 -3.30 1.19 3.89
N HIS A 16 -3.79 1.94 4.95
CA HIS A 16 -2.94 2.31 6.11
C HIS A 16 -3.22 1.40 7.32
N TRP A 17 -4.15 0.44 7.21
CA TRP A 17 -4.43 -0.53 8.27
C TRP A 17 -3.48 -1.75 8.18
N PRO A 18 -3.16 -2.40 9.33
CA PRO A 18 -2.23 -3.54 9.37
C PRO A 18 -2.66 -4.72 8.49
N ASP A 19 -3.95 -4.92 8.32
CA ASP A 19 -4.58 -6.04 7.61
C ASP A 19 -5.06 -5.67 6.20
N THR A 20 -4.66 -4.52 5.67
CA THR A 20 -5.04 -4.09 4.33
C THR A 20 -4.62 -5.11 3.27
N ILE A 21 -5.56 -5.43 2.38
CA ILE A 21 -5.33 -6.20 1.16
C ILE A 21 -5.83 -5.43 -0.05
N PHE A 22 -5.19 -5.61 -1.19
CA PHE A 22 -5.73 -5.20 -2.47
C PHE A 22 -6.42 -6.39 -3.13
N SER A 23 -7.44 -6.12 -3.94
CA SER A 23 -8.18 -7.15 -4.68
C SER A 23 -8.18 -6.78 -6.15
N PHE A 24 -7.61 -7.63 -6.99
CA PHE A 24 -7.58 -7.44 -8.44
C PHE A 24 -8.59 -8.36 -9.13
N ASP A 25 -9.49 -7.78 -9.91
CA ASP A 25 -10.43 -8.55 -10.73
C ASP A 25 -9.88 -8.74 -12.14
N HIS A 26 -9.46 -9.95 -12.45
CA HIS A 26 -8.95 -10.32 -13.78
C HIS A 26 -9.98 -10.17 -14.90
N GLY A 27 -11.29 -10.21 -14.58
CA GLY A 27 -12.35 -10.07 -15.58
C GLY A 27 -12.51 -8.64 -16.10
N THR A 28 -12.21 -7.65 -15.26
CA THR A 28 -12.41 -6.23 -15.57
C THR A 28 -11.12 -5.42 -15.59
N GLY A 29 -10.02 -5.96 -15.04
CA GLY A 29 -8.77 -5.22 -14.85
C GLY A 29 -8.87 -4.13 -13.76
N ILE A 30 -9.80 -4.27 -12.82
CA ILE A 30 -9.97 -3.32 -11.73
C ILE A 30 -9.18 -3.77 -10.51
N LEU A 31 -8.37 -2.87 -9.97
CA LEU A 31 -7.66 -3.04 -8.70
C LEU A 31 -8.36 -2.23 -7.61
N TYR A 32 -8.88 -2.90 -6.60
CA TYR A 32 -9.48 -2.29 -5.41
C TYR A 32 -8.41 -2.15 -4.34
N THR A 33 -8.14 -0.92 -3.90
CA THR A 33 -6.99 -0.59 -3.03
C THR A 33 -7.39 -0.06 -1.66
N CYS A 34 -8.69 -0.01 -1.35
CA CYS A 34 -9.17 0.64 -0.13
C CYS A 34 -8.66 2.10 -0.07
N ASP A 35 -7.89 2.44 0.95
CA ASP A 35 -7.41 3.82 1.16
C ASP A 35 -6.16 4.17 0.36
N ALA A 36 -5.37 3.17 -0.07
CA ALA A 36 -4.20 3.44 -0.90
C ALA A 36 -4.61 4.03 -2.25
N PHE A 37 -3.86 5.03 -2.72
CA PHE A 37 -4.19 5.85 -3.89
C PHE A 37 -5.45 6.73 -3.73
N GLY A 38 -6.04 6.79 -2.53
CA GLY A 38 -7.17 7.65 -2.22
C GLY A 38 -6.79 9.12 -2.10
N LEU A 39 -7.81 9.97 -2.07
CA LEU A 39 -7.68 11.39 -1.79
C LEU A 39 -9.02 11.94 -1.29
N HIS A 40 -8.98 12.98 -0.47
CA HIS A 40 -10.17 13.69 -0.02
C HIS A 40 -10.49 14.84 -1.00
N TYR A 41 -11.09 14.47 -2.12
CA TYR A 41 -11.50 15.40 -3.17
C TYR A 41 -12.92 15.07 -3.60
N CYS A 42 -13.74 16.10 -3.78
CA CYS A 42 -15.12 15.96 -4.23
C CYS A 42 -15.32 16.69 -5.55
N SER A 43 -15.78 15.97 -6.56
CA SER A 43 -16.22 16.51 -7.84
C SER A 43 -17.41 15.72 -8.36
N ASP A 44 -18.04 16.21 -9.42
CA ASP A 44 -19.09 15.48 -10.14
C ASP A 44 -18.50 14.39 -11.07
N ASP A 45 -17.19 14.42 -11.31
CA ASP A 45 -16.50 13.43 -12.12
C ASP A 45 -16.23 12.14 -11.34
N VAL A 46 -16.62 11.01 -11.92
CA VAL A 46 -16.37 9.68 -11.36
C VAL A 46 -14.89 9.29 -11.45
N PHE A 47 -14.19 9.79 -12.46
CA PHE A 47 -12.80 9.45 -12.78
C PHE A 47 -11.88 10.66 -12.67
N ASP A 48 -10.58 10.40 -12.64
CA ASP A 48 -9.47 11.36 -12.59
C ASP A 48 -9.30 12.14 -13.91
N ALA A 49 -10.33 12.90 -14.31
CA ALA A 49 -10.35 13.64 -15.58
C ALA A 49 -9.34 14.79 -15.61
N ASP A 50 -9.16 15.51 -14.50
CA ASP A 50 -8.21 16.62 -14.36
C ASP A 50 -7.16 16.29 -13.28
N PRO A 51 -5.99 15.75 -13.68
CA PRO A 51 -4.92 15.42 -12.74
C PRO A 51 -4.35 16.66 -12.04
N GLY A 52 -4.37 17.82 -12.69
CA GLY A 52 -3.89 19.07 -12.08
C GLY A 52 -4.73 19.52 -10.90
N ALA A 53 -6.05 19.35 -11.00
CA ALA A 53 -6.97 19.70 -9.92
C ALA A 53 -6.84 18.78 -8.70
N ILE A 54 -6.57 17.49 -8.92
CA ILE A 54 -6.54 16.50 -7.83
C ILE A 54 -5.14 16.26 -7.24
N ALA A 55 -4.07 16.60 -7.95
CA ALA A 55 -2.70 16.33 -7.53
C ALA A 55 -2.33 16.89 -6.14
N PRO A 56 -2.74 18.12 -5.75
CA PRO A 56 -2.44 18.63 -4.41
C PRO A 56 -3.05 17.80 -3.30
N ASP A 57 -4.33 17.40 -3.44
CA ASP A 57 -5.05 16.58 -2.45
C ASP A 57 -4.53 15.14 -2.44
N PHE A 58 -4.18 14.60 -3.59
CA PHE A 58 -3.56 13.28 -3.74
C PHE A 58 -2.21 13.22 -3.01
N ARG A 59 -1.38 14.25 -3.19
CA ARG A 59 -0.11 14.37 -2.49
C ARG A 59 -0.30 14.53 -0.99
N PHE A 60 -1.21 15.39 -0.56
CA PHE A 60 -1.50 15.61 0.86
C PHE A 60 -1.99 14.34 1.55
N TYR A 61 -2.90 13.60 0.90
CA TYR A 61 -3.39 12.32 1.40
C TYR A 61 -2.27 11.30 1.54
N TYR A 62 -1.41 11.20 0.51
CA TYR A 62 -0.23 10.35 0.57
C TYR A 62 0.66 10.72 1.77
N ASP A 63 1.00 11.99 1.93
CA ASP A 63 1.90 12.45 2.99
C ASP A 63 1.37 12.14 4.40
N CYS A 64 0.05 12.23 4.59
CA CYS A 64 -0.58 11.98 5.88
C CYS A 64 -0.74 10.49 6.22
N LEU A 65 -1.12 9.64 5.25
CA LEU A 65 -1.56 8.28 5.51
C LEU A 65 -0.62 7.20 4.96
N MET A 66 -0.03 7.42 3.80
CA MET A 66 0.81 6.43 3.12
C MET A 66 2.31 6.67 3.36
N GLY A 67 2.72 7.92 3.36
CA GLY A 67 4.12 8.32 3.52
C GLY A 67 4.78 7.80 4.80
N PRO A 68 4.08 7.76 5.97
CA PRO A 68 4.63 7.12 7.16
C PRO A 68 4.98 5.64 6.97
N ASN A 69 4.33 4.98 6.02
CA ASN A 69 4.53 3.56 5.70
C ASN A 69 5.16 3.38 4.29
N ALA A 70 6.06 4.28 3.89
CA ALA A 70 6.64 4.31 2.55
C ALA A 70 7.24 2.97 2.08
N ARG A 71 7.84 2.19 2.98
CA ARG A 71 8.36 0.84 2.67
C ARG A 71 7.24 -0.14 2.31
N SER A 72 6.14 -0.11 3.07
CA SER A 72 4.94 -0.91 2.76
C SER A 72 4.33 -0.52 1.40
N VAL A 73 4.35 0.78 1.06
CA VAL A 73 3.95 1.24 -0.28
C VAL A 73 4.82 0.62 -1.34
N LEU A 74 6.15 0.66 -1.21
CA LEU A 74 7.07 0.07 -2.19
C LEU A 74 6.86 -1.43 -2.36
N GLN A 75 6.59 -2.16 -1.28
CA GLN A 75 6.29 -3.59 -1.34
C GLN A 75 4.96 -3.87 -2.05
N ALA A 76 3.92 -3.10 -1.76
CA ALA A 76 2.63 -3.23 -2.45
C ALA A 76 2.79 -2.94 -3.95
N LEU A 77 3.51 -1.87 -4.33
CA LEU A 77 3.82 -1.55 -5.72
C LEU A 77 4.57 -2.68 -6.42
N LYS A 78 5.56 -3.29 -5.76
CA LYS A 78 6.28 -4.46 -6.30
C LYS A 78 5.35 -5.65 -6.57
N ARG A 79 4.38 -5.90 -5.69
CA ARG A 79 3.36 -6.95 -5.91
C ARG A 79 2.44 -6.58 -7.07
N MET A 80 2.05 -5.30 -7.20
CA MET A 80 1.25 -4.81 -8.32
C MET A 80 1.96 -4.97 -9.67
N ASP A 81 3.30 -4.87 -9.72
CA ASP A 81 4.09 -5.09 -10.95
C ASP A 81 3.94 -6.52 -11.51
N GLY A 82 3.50 -7.48 -10.69
CA GLY A 82 3.21 -8.85 -11.11
C GLY A 82 1.81 -9.06 -11.68
N LEU A 83 0.92 -8.08 -11.58
CA LEU A 83 -0.44 -8.16 -12.09
C LEU A 83 -0.49 -7.96 -13.62
N PRO A 84 -1.53 -8.47 -14.29
CA PRO A 84 -1.87 -8.03 -15.64
C PRO A 84 -2.15 -6.53 -15.71
N GLU A 85 -2.44 -6.04 -16.90
CA GLU A 85 -2.78 -4.63 -17.12
C GLU A 85 -3.93 -4.19 -16.20
N ILE A 86 -3.64 -3.16 -15.39
CA ILE A 86 -4.63 -2.52 -14.52
C ILE A 86 -5.31 -1.42 -15.33
N ASN A 87 -6.64 -1.54 -15.51
CA ASN A 87 -7.45 -0.56 -16.25
C ASN A 87 -7.99 0.55 -15.36
N THR A 88 -8.17 0.26 -14.07
CA THR A 88 -8.74 1.22 -13.10
C THR A 88 -8.24 0.85 -11.70
N ILE A 89 -7.88 1.84 -10.92
CA ILE A 89 -7.72 1.69 -9.46
C ILE A 89 -8.98 2.25 -8.82
N ALA A 90 -9.70 1.38 -8.12
CA ALA A 90 -10.90 1.73 -7.37
C ALA A 90 -10.53 1.96 -5.90
N VAL A 91 -10.57 3.22 -5.51
CA VAL A 91 -10.16 3.72 -4.20
C VAL A 91 -11.36 3.84 -3.26
N GLY A 92 -11.11 3.87 -1.95
CA GLY A 92 -12.14 4.09 -0.93
C GLY A 92 -12.60 5.55 -0.81
N HIS A 93 -11.77 6.50 -1.23
CA HIS A 93 -12.00 7.94 -1.13
C HIS A 93 -11.55 8.66 -2.38
N GLY A 94 -12.36 9.57 -2.91
CA GLY A 94 -12.06 10.36 -4.11
C GLY A 94 -12.48 9.69 -5.42
N PRO A 95 -12.11 10.29 -6.57
CA PRO A 95 -12.42 9.74 -7.89
C PRO A 95 -11.66 8.43 -8.14
N LEU A 96 -12.25 7.56 -8.97
CA LEU A 96 -11.57 6.37 -9.47
C LEU A 96 -10.43 6.77 -10.41
N LEU A 97 -9.28 6.14 -10.27
CA LEU A 97 -8.12 6.44 -11.11
C LEU A 97 -8.14 5.55 -12.36
N ARG A 98 -8.15 6.17 -13.54
CA ARG A 98 -8.21 5.47 -14.83
C ARG A 98 -7.37 6.15 -15.92
N HIS A 99 -7.45 7.47 -16.01
CA HIS A 99 -6.87 8.18 -17.14
C HIS A 99 -5.36 8.43 -17.00
N HIS A 100 -4.87 8.50 -15.77
CA HIS A 100 -3.48 8.86 -15.46
C HIS A 100 -2.79 7.84 -14.54
N LEU A 101 -3.15 6.54 -14.63
CA LEU A 101 -2.66 5.48 -13.74
C LEU A 101 -1.15 5.42 -13.61
N SER A 102 -0.44 5.48 -14.74
CA SER A 102 1.02 5.44 -14.74
C SER A 102 1.65 6.62 -14.00
N HIS A 103 1.03 7.79 -14.07
CA HIS A 103 1.45 8.98 -13.34
C HIS A 103 1.29 8.78 -11.83
N TRP A 104 0.11 8.40 -11.37
CA TRP A 104 -0.18 8.19 -9.94
C TRP A 104 0.66 7.08 -9.31
N ILE A 105 0.86 5.97 -10.04
CA ILE A 105 1.73 4.87 -9.59
C ILE A 105 3.20 5.33 -9.53
N SER A 106 3.65 6.12 -10.51
CA SER A 106 5.00 6.68 -10.53
C SER A 106 5.25 7.61 -9.36
N ASP A 107 4.29 8.49 -9.06
CA ASP A 107 4.36 9.41 -7.93
C ASP A 107 4.49 8.67 -6.59
N TYR A 108 3.65 7.67 -6.36
CA TYR A 108 3.75 6.82 -5.16
C TYR A 108 5.11 6.14 -5.05
N ARG A 109 5.64 5.65 -6.17
CA ARG A 109 6.97 5.00 -6.21
C ARG A 109 8.09 5.98 -5.92
N GLU A 110 8.05 7.16 -6.53
CA GLU A 110 9.05 8.21 -6.33
C GLU A 110 9.05 8.71 -4.88
N TRP A 111 7.87 9.12 -4.39
CA TRP A 111 7.75 9.66 -3.03
C TRP A 111 8.15 8.65 -1.96
N SER A 112 7.74 7.40 -2.12
CA SER A 112 8.10 6.33 -1.20
C SER A 112 9.58 5.98 -1.30
N GLY A 113 10.16 6.00 -2.50
CA GLY A 113 11.59 5.80 -2.70
C GLY A 113 12.44 6.90 -2.06
N GLN A 114 11.99 8.14 -2.10
CA GLN A 114 12.67 9.26 -1.44
C GLN A 114 12.59 9.16 0.08
N ARG A 115 11.41 8.86 0.64
CA ARG A 115 11.21 8.71 2.08
C ARG A 115 11.93 7.49 2.67
N SER A 116 12.00 6.39 1.96
CA SER A 116 12.66 5.17 2.44
C SER A 116 14.20 5.25 2.42
N LYS A 117 14.76 6.20 1.67
CA LYS A 117 16.21 6.40 1.62
C LYS A 117 16.72 7.08 2.89
N GLY A 118 17.43 6.30 3.70
CA GLY A 118 18.10 6.81 4.90
C GLY A 118 17.29 6.77 6.20
N GLU A 119 16.03 6.37 6.15
CA GLU A 119 15.26 6.14 7.36
C GLU A 119 15.57 4.75 7.93
N SER A 120 16.06 4.73 9.18
CA SER A 120 16.21 3.50 9.94
C SER A 120 14.85 2.98 10.37
N TYR A 121 14.63 1.70 10.32
CA TYR A 121 13.40 1.09 10.81
C TYR A 121 13.66 -0.12 11.71
N ALA A 122 12.70 -0.41 12.56
CA ALA A 122 12.65 -1.64 13.34
C ALA A 122 11.80 -2.68 12.60
N ALA A 123 12.31 -3.89 12.44
CA ALA A 123 11.54 -5.02 11.92
C ALA A 123 10.92 -5.80 13.07
N VAL A 124 9.59 -5.82 13.16
CA VAL A 124 8.86 -6.65 14.12
C VAL A 124 8.41 -7.93 13.42
N CYS A 125 9.23 -8.97 13.53
CA CYS A 125 8.95 -10.27 12.94
C CYS A 125 8.05 -11.08 13.86
N TYR A 126 6.99 -11.69 13.32
CA TYR A 126 6.11 -12.54 14.10
C TYR A 126 5.67 -13.78 13.34
N LEU A 127 5.22 -14.77 14.11
CA LEU A 127 4.59 -15.98 13.62
C LEU A 127 3.34 -16.21 14.44
N SER A 128 2.18 -16.12 13.79
CA SER A 128 0.89 -16.25 14.46
C SER A 128 0.08 -17.42 13.91
N GLN A 129 -0.35 -18.33 14.78
CA GLN A 129 -1.27 -19.42 14.43
C GLN A 129 -2.72 -19.10 14.82
N TYR A 130 -2.90 -18.32 15.89
CA TYR A 130 -4.21 -18.03 16.48
C TYR A 130 -4.51 -16.53 16.59
N GLY A 131 -3.73 -15.67 15.95
CA GLY A 131 -3.91 -14.23 15.96
C GLY A 131 -3.34 -13.49 17.18
N PHE A 132 -2.86 -14.18 18.21
CA PHE A 132 -2.34 -13.52 19.42
C PHE A 132 -1.00 -12.82 19.18
N SER A 133 -0.05 -13.49 18.52
CA SER A 133 1.25 -12.89 18.20
C SER A 133 1.09 -11.71 17.26
N ASP A 134 0.16 -11.78 16.30
CA ASP A 134 -0.18 -10.69 15.41
C ASP A 134 -0.64 -9.45 16.20
N ARG A 135 -1.59 -9.61 17.13
CA ARG A 135 -2.07 -8.49 17.97
C ARG A 135 -0.96 -7.88 18.84
N ILE A 136 -0.08 -8.71 19.39
CA ILE A 136 1.06 -8.22 20.17
C ILE A 136 2.02 -7.44 19.29
N SER A 137 2.33 -7.95 18.10
CA SER A 137 3.21 -7.29 17.13
C SER A 137 2.66 -5.95 16.66
N GLN A 138 1.35 -5.86 16.45
CA GLN A 138 0.67 -4.60 16.14
C GLN A 138 0.79 -3.60 17.30
N ALA A 139 0.63 -4.04 18.54
CA ALA A 139 0.78 -3.18 19.71
C ALA A 139 2.22 -2.68 19.87
N ILE A 140 3.22 -3.53 19.62
CA ILE A 140 4.64 -3.17 19.60
C ILE A 140 4.90 -2.14 18.48
N ALA A 141 4.45 -2.41 17.27
CA ALA A 141 4.61 -1.51 16.13
C ALA A 141 3.99 -0.14 16.39
N HIS A 142 2.79 -0.11 16.98
CA HIS A 142 2.16 1.13 17.40
C HIS A 142 2.99 1.91 18.44
N GLY A 143 3.60 1.19 19.41
CA GLY A 143 4.49 1.78 20.41
C GLY A 143 5.75 2.40 19.76
N ILE A 144 6.36 1.70 18.81
CA ILE A 144 7.54 2.15 18.06
C ILE A 144 7.18 3.40 17.23
N GLY A 145 6.04 3.38 16.53
CA GLY A 145 5.57 4.51 15.74
C GLY A 145 5.30 5.78 16.57
N LYS A 146 4.85 5.62 17.83
CA LYS A 146 4.71 6.76 18.77
C LYS A 146 6.04 7.41 19.17
N ALA A 147 7.15 6.72 18.98
CA ALA A 147 8.49 7.23 19.21
C ALA A 147 9.13 7.81 17.95
N ASP A 148 8.32 8.14 16.93
CA ASP A 148 8.75 8.65 15.62
C ASP A 148 9.75 7.71 14.88
N ALA A 149 9.75 6.42 15.22
CA ALA A 149 10.56 5.43 14.54
C ALA A 149 9.72 4.67 13.49
N GLN A 150 10.32 4.45 12.33
CA GLN A 150 9.70 3.61 11.31
C GLN A 150 9.65 2.15 11.78
N VAL A 151 8.56 1.47 11.47
CA VAL A 151 8.40 0.06 11.84
C VAL A 151 7.84 -0.75 10.68
N GLN A 152 8.38 -1.95 10.50
CA GLN A 152 7.91 -2.92 9.53
C GLN A 152 7.40 -4.16 10.26
N LEU A 153 6.10 -4.47 10.08
CA LEU A 153 5.53 -5.73 10.54
C LEU A 153 5.79 -6.83 9.50
N VAL A 154 6.36 -7.95 9.94
CA VAL A 154 6.75 -9.05 9.06
C VAL A 154 6.14 -10.37 9.54
N ASP A 155 5.12 -10.85 8.85
CA ASP A 155 4.62 -12.22 9.07
C ASP A 155 5.55 -13.22 8.41
N LEU A 156 6.30 -13.97 9.21
CA LEU A 156 7.28 -14.97 8.74
C LEU A 156 6.65 -16.11 7.93
N ARG A 157 5.34 -16.29 7.98
CA ARG A 157 4.62 -17.32 7.20
C ARG A 157 4.19 -16.84 5.83
N ALA A 158 3.91 -15.55 5.72
CA ALA A 158 3.35 -14.94 4.52
C ALA A 158 4.41 -14.21 3.66
N THR A 159 5.59 -13.92 4.25
CA THR A 159 6.66 -13.19 3.59
C THR A 159 7.59 -14.15 2.84
N ASP A 160 7.88 -13.84 1.59
CA ASP A 160 8.85 -14.60 0.78
C ASP A 160 10.25 -14.58 1.42
N PRO A 161 11.02 -15.68 1.41
CA PRO A 161 12.35 -15.74 2.02
C PRO A 161 13.35 -14.72 1.50
N GLN A 162 13.30 -14.36 0.21
CA GLN A 162 14.18 -13.33 -0.36
C GLN A 162 13.77 -11.93 0.12
N GLU A 163 12.46 -11.66 0.17
CA GLU A 163 11.91 -10.42 0.72
C GLU A 163 12.25 -10.30 2.22
N LEU A 164 12.13 -11.39 2.98
CA LEU A 164 12.48 -11.45 4.40
C LEU A 164 13.95 -11.11 4.64
N THR A 165 14.85 -11.68 3.84
CA THR A 165 16.30 -11.44 3.93
C THR A 165 16.61 -9.95 3.69
N ALA A 166 15.99 -9.33 2.70
CA ALA A 166 16.17 -7.91 2.42
C ALA A 166 15.63 -7.03 3.56
N LEU A 167 14.44 -7.34 4.07
CA LEU A 167 13.80 -6.59 5.16
C LEU A 167 14.64 -6.63 6.44
N ILE A 168 15.16 -7.82 6.81
CA ILE A 168 15.98 -7.95 8.03
C ILE A 168 17.36 -7.30 7.81
N GLY A 169 17.94 -7.43 6.62
CA GLY A 169 19.24 -6.83 6.29
C GLY A 169 19.24 -5.30 6.34
N ASP A 170 18.12 -4.68 6.00
CA ASP A 170 17.95 -3.23 6.00
C ASP A 170 17.47 -2.66 7.35
N ALA A 171 16.97 -3.52 8.24
CA ALA A 171 16.51 -3.10 9.57
C ALA A 171 17.69 -2.74 10.49
N LYS A 172 17.47 -1.79 11.39
CA LYS A 172 18.44 -1.45 12.45
C LYS A 172 18.09 -2.05 13.80
N ALA A 173 16.88 -2.53 13.97
CA ALA A 173 16.42 -3.26 15.15
C ALA A 173 15.29 -4.24 14.78
#